data_f9b0d223dd3930e2fa1cba449e835a8d
#
_entry.id   f9b0d223dd3930e2fa1cba449e835a8d
#
_cell.length_a   1.000
_cell.length_b   1.000
_cell.length_c   1.000
_cell.angle_alpha   90.00
_cell.angle_beta   90.00
_cell.angle_gamma   90.00
#
_symmetry.space_group_name_H-M   'P 1'
#
loop_
_entity.id
_entity.type
_entity.pdbx_description
1 polymer ?
#
loop_
_entity_poly.entity_id
_entity_poly.type
_entity_poly.pdbx_seq_one_letter_code
_entity_poly.pdbx_strand_id
1 'polypeptide(L)'
;MKKMNLKKKKSIFIFIIIFALINIILFLYIFTKLSSKILEYSKSYINLKSDKTFKEAIKKIDINKKEELIRLIKNDNDEILTVDFDVKKTNKLMQNVTNEIDKELDDINKSGYKIYVPLGIISDSSILSNMGPRIPVKINIIGSSIGNVRTKVKEYGINNVLLEIYIEVRLTLEYNLAFKKSTAKYEYKNLIASKIINGRIPDYYDSIEKSTFRTINIPIK
;
A
#
# COMPACT_ATOMS: atom_id res chain seq x y z
N MET A 1 -21.58 60.47 35.38
CA MET A 1 -21.13 59.62 34.24
C MET A 1 -20.23 60.46 33.32
N LYS A 2 -18.91 60.12 33.29
CA LYS A 2 -17.91 60.87 32.45
C LYS A 2 -18.10 60.51 30.99
N LYS A 3 -18.57 61.45 30.15
CA LYS A 3 -18.70 61.27 28.68
C LYS A 3 -17.32 60.98 28.07
N MET A 4 -17.14 59.79 27.58
CA MET A 4 -15.91 59.31 26.94
C MET A 4 -15.69 60.09 25.64
N ASN A 5 -14.50 60.65 25.44
CA ASN A 5 -14.14 61.53 24.34
C ASN A 5 -14.26 60.76 23.02
N LEU A 6 -14.89 61.31 21.98
CA LEU A 6 -15.17 60.69 20.67
C LEU A 6 -13.91 60.09 20.00
N LYS A 7 -12.73 60.72 20.19
CA LYS A 7 -11.45 60.22 19.70
C LYS A 7 -11.04 58.88 20.39
N LYS A 8 -11.29 58.74 21.71
CA LYS A 8 -11.03 57.50 22.45
C LYS A 8 -11.97 56.36 22.01
N LYS A 9 -13.24 56.67 21.69
CA LYS A 9 -14.18 55.66 21.18
C LYS A 9 -13.75 55.13 19.83
N LYS A 10 -13.30 56.01 18.88
CA LYS A 10 -12.77 55.59 17.58
C LYS A 10 -11.51 54.74 17.71
N SER A 11 -10.59 55.09 18.60
CA SER A 11 -9.36 54.32 18.83
C SER A 11 -9.65 52.90 19.41
N ILE A 12 -10.58 52.82 20.36
CA ILE A 12 -11.01 51.52 20.92
C ILE A 12 -11.71 50.66 19.85
N PHE A 13 -12.53 51.27 19.00
CA PHE A 13 -13.20 50.56 17.92
C PHE A 13 -12.20 49.98 16.90
N ILE A 14 -11.20 50.77 16.51
CA ILE A 14 -10.12 50.35 15.62
C ILE A 14 -9.32 49.21 16.25
N PHE A 15 -9.01 49.27 17.54
CA PHE A 15 -8.30 48.21 18.26
C PHE A 15 -9.10 46.91 18.29
N ILE A 16 -10.41 46.96 18.51
CA ILE A 16 -11.30 45.78 18.49
C ILE A 16 -11.31 45.16 17.10
N ILE A 17 -11.36 45.97 16.01
CA ILE A 17 -11.32 45.46 14.65
C ILE A 17 -9.99 44.75 14.36
N ILE A 18 -8.87 45.36 14.71
CA ILE A 18 -7.54 44.77 14.52
C ILE A 18 -7.41 43.47 15.31
N PHE A 19 -7.87 43.47 16.57
CA PHE A 19 -7.85 42.25 17.40
C PHE A 19 -8.71 41.15 16.82
N ALA A 20 -9.90 41.45 16.30
CA ALA A 20 -10.76 40.49 15.62
C ALA A 20 -10.12 39.94 14.34
N LEU A 21 -9.49 40.79 13.53
CA LEU A 21 -8.76 40.37 12.33
C LEU A 21 -7.61 39.42 12.64
N ILE A 22 -6.81 39.71 13.68
CA ILE A 22 -5.70 38.84 14.12
C ILE A 22 -6.25 37.49 14.55
N ASN A 23 -7.34 37.46 15.31
CA ASN A 23 -7.96 36.18 15.74
C ASN A 23 -8.51 35.38 14.56
N ILE A 24 -9.10 36.02 13.57
CA ILE A 24 -9.59 35.37 12.35
C ILE A 24 -8.41 34.75 11.56
N ILE A 25 -7.34 35.51 11.37
CA ILE A 25 -6.13 35.02 10.67
C ILE A 25 -5.52 33.82 11.41
N LEU A 26 -5.40 33.93 12.72
CA LEU A 26 -4.88 32.85 13.58
C LEU A 26 -5.77 31.60 13.51
N PHE A 27 -7.08 31.79 13.56
CA PHE A 27 -8.04 30.69 13.42
C PHE A 27 -7.94 30.01 12.08
N LEU A 28 -7.86 30.75 10.98
CA LEU A 28 -7.71 30.19 9.63
C LEU A 28 -6.38 29.43 9.48
N TYR A 29 -5.30 29.94 10.05
CA TYR A 29 -4.00 29.27 10.04
C TYR A 29 -4.04 27.93 10.78
N ILE A 30 -4.57 27.91 12.01
CA ILE A 30 -4.72 26.69 12.81
C ILE A 30 -5.63 25.69 12.09
N PHE A 31 -6.74 26.17 11.55
CA PHE A 31 -7.72 25.35 10.86
C PHE A 31 -7.14 24.67 9.61
N THR A 32 -6.38 25.40 8.80
CA THR A 32 -5.72 24.81 7.60
C THR A 32 -4.66 23.79 7.95
N LYS A 33 -3.85 24.08 8.98
CA LYS A 33 -2.83 23.14 9.49
C LYS A 33 -3.48 21.87 10.06
N LEU A 34 -4.52 22.02 10.86
CA LEU A 34 -5.27 20.91 11.45
C LEU A 34 -5.91 20.03 10.37
N SER A 35 -6.58 20.63 9.38
CA SER A 35 -7.22 19.89 8.27
C SER A 35 -6.23 19.05 7.47
N SER A 36 -5.02 19.58 7.24
CA SER A 36 -3.97 18.85 6.55
C SER A 36 -3.47 17.65 7.35
N LYS A 37 -3.23 17.82 8.65
CA LYS A 37 -2.78 16.77 9.55
C LYS A 37 -3.85 15.67 9.74
N ILE A 38 -5.11 16.06 9.85
CA ILE A 38 -6.24 15.12 9.90
C ILE A 38 -6.28 14.28 8.62
N LEU A 39 -6.12 14.92 7.45
CA LEU A 39 -6.12 14.19 6.18
C LEU A 39 -4.97 13.18 6.10
N GLU A 40 -3.77 13.58 6.48
CA GLU A 40 -2.59 12.72 6.49
C GLU A 40 -2.76 11.52 7.43
N TYR A 41 -3.23 11.76 8.64
CA TYR A 41 -3.57 10.71 9.60
C TYR A 41 -4.63 9.75 9.05
N SER A 42 -5.67 10.30 8.41
CA SER A 42 -6.73 9.51 7.81
C SER A 42 -6.23 8.61 6.69
N LYS A 43 -5.35 9.12 5.83
CA LYS A 43 -4.71 8.34 4.77
C LYS A 43 -3.89 7.18 5.33
N SER A 44 -3.06 7.46 6.34
CA SER A 44 -2.25 6.43 7.00
C SER A 44 -3.11 5.37 7.67
N TYR A 45 -4.16 5.77 8.37
CA TYR A 45 -5.07 4.87 9.04
C TYR A 45 -5.78 3.93 8.06
N ILE A 46 -6.33 4.47 6.98
CA ILE A 46 -7.04 3.66 5.96
C ILE A 46 -6.08 2.78 5.19
N ASN A 47 -4.88 3.25 4.88
CA ASN A 47 -3.86 2.41 4.26
C ASN A 47 -3.53 1.19 5.13
N LEU A 48 -3.31 1.41 6.42
CA LEU A 48 -3.04 0.32 7.36
C LEU A 48 -4.21 -0.67 7.44
N LYS A 49 -5.44 -0.17 7.46
CA LYS A 49 -6.64 -0.99 7.48
C LYS A 49 -6.78 -1.81 6.19
N SER A 50 -6.61 -1.18 5.03
CA SER A 50 -6.67 -1.86 3.73
C SER A 50 -5.56 -2.90 3.57
N ASP A 51 -4.33 -2.63 4.03
CA ASP A 51 -3.24 -3.60 4.04
C ASP A 51 -3.58 -4.83 4.90
N LYS A 52 -4.18 -4.60 6.07
CA LYS A 52 -4.64 -5.69 6.94
C LYS A 52 -5.69 -6.54 6.25
N THR A 53 -6.70 -5.92 5.65
CA THR A 53 -7.76 -6.62 4.91
C THR A 53 -7.19 -7.42 3.74
N PHE A 54 -6.25 -6.85 2.98
CA PHE A 54 -5.54 -7.55 1.91
C PHE A 54 -4.82 -8.80 2.43
N LYS A 55 -4.05 -8.67 3.52
CA LYS A 55 -3.33 -9.79 4.14
C LYS A 55 -4.26 -10.88 4.67
N GLU A 56 -5.40 -10.51 5.25
CA GLU A 56 -6.42 -11.45 5.72
C GLU A 56 -7.10 -12.17 4.56
N ALA A 57 -7.43 -11.47 3.47
CA ALA A 57 -7.97 -12.09 2.27
C ALA A 57 -6.99 -13.12 1.66
N ILE A 58 -5.71 -12.78 1.60
CA ILE A 58 -4.66 -13.70 1.13
C ILE A 58 -4.51 -14.92 2.06
N LYS A 59 -4.63 -14.75 3.37
CA LYS A 59 -4.55 -15.88 4.33
C LYS A 59 -5.69 -16.89 4.19
N LYS A 60 -6.87 -16.43 3.76
CA LYS A 60 -8.02 -17.31 3.49
C LYS A 60 -7.80 -18.21 2.26
N ILE A 61 -6.77 -17.94 1.45
CA ILE A 61 -6.42 -18.78 0.30
C ILE A 61 -5.82 -20.08 0.81
N ASP A 62 -6.48 -21.19 0.52
CA ASP A 62 -6.06 -22.53 0.90
C ASP A 62 -4.67 -22.85 0.30
N ILE A 63 -3.72 -23.20 1.17
CA ILE A 63 -2.34 -23.50 0.81
C ILE A 63 -2.27 -24.69 -0.17
N ASN A 64 -3.10 -25.70 0.03
CA ASN A 64 -3.12 -26.89 -0.83
C ASN A 64 -3.54 -26.57 -2.27
N LYS A 65 -4.35 -25.52 -2.47
CA LYS A 65 -4.76 -25.07 -3.80
C LYS A 65 -3.69 -24.22 -4.50
N LYS A 66 -2.68 -23.74 -3.78
CA LYS A 66 -1.59 -22.94 -4.37
C LYS A 66 -0.65 -23.77 -5.24
N GLU A 67 -0.37 -25.01 -4.85
CA GLU A 67 0.50 -25.93 -5.59
C GLU A 67 -0.10 -26.32 -6.94
N GLU A 68 -1.43 -26.32 -7.05
CA GLU A 68 -2.12 -26.63 -8.30
C GLU A 68 -2.16 -25.46 -9.32
N LEU A 69 -1.68 -24.26 -8.94
CA LEU A 69 -1.67 -23.10 -9.83
C LEU A 69 -0.60 -23.21 -10.93
N ILE A 70 0.43 -24.01 -10.70
CA ILE A 70 1.55 -24.22 -11.63
C ILE A 70 1.65 -25.72 -11.90
N ARG A 71 1.37 -26.12 -13.12
CA ARG A 71 1.51 -27.51 -13.59
C ARG A 71 2.68 -27.62 -14.53
N LEU A 72 3.50 -28.65 -14.34
CA LEU A 72 4.55 -29.00 -15.27
C LEU A 72 4.02 -30.13 -16.16
N ILE A 73 3.98 -29.88 -17.46
CA ILE A 73 3.66 -30.91 -18.45
C ILE A 73 4.99 -31.54 -18.87
N LYS A 74 5.11 -32.84 -18.66
CA LYS A 74 6.31 -33.62 -18.94
C LYS A 74 6.05 -34.59 -20.10
N ASN A 75 7.11 -34.97 -20.79
CA ASN A 75 7.08 -36.06 -21.76
C ASN A 75 7.28 -37.41 -21.06
N ASP A 76 7.24 -38.49 -21.84
CA ASP A 76 7.43 -39.86 -21.36
C ASP A 76 8.82 -40.11 -20.73
N ASN A 77 9.79 -39.25 -21.03
CA ASN A 77 11.15 -39.30 -20.48
C ASN A 77 11.30 -38.39 -19.23
N ASP A 78 10.21 -37.96 -18.62
CA ASP A 78 10.18 -37.06 -17.44
C ASP A 78 10.78 -35.66 -17.69
N GLU A 79 10.96 -35.28 -18.98
CA GLU A 79 11.44 -33.95 -19.34
C GLU A 79 10.28 -32.94 -19.38
N ILE A 80 10.53 -31.73 -18.88
CA ILE A 80 9.54 -30.66 -18.84
C ILE A 80 9.37 -30.11 -20.25
N LEU A 81 8.20 -30.37 -20.86
CA LEU A 81 7.82 -29.84 -22.17
C LEU A 81 7.32 -28.40 -22.08
N THR A 82 6.49 -28.14 -21.07
CA THR A 82 5.93 -26.82 -20.87
C THR A 82 5.45 -26.62 -19.45
N VAL A 83 5.22 -25.37 -19.11
CA VAL A 83 4.64 -24.94 -17.83
C VAL A 83 3.28 -24.37 -18.08
N ASP A 84 2.26 -24.95 -17.49
CA ASP A 84 0.89 -24.47 -17.57
C ASP A 84 0.48 -23.73 -16.30
N PHE A 85 -0.25 -22.65 -16.47
CA PHE A 85 -0.82 -21.85 -15.39
C PHE A 85 -2.33 -21.99 -15.38
N ASP A 86 -2.89 -22.36 -14.26
CA ASP A 86 -4.35 -22.34 -14.11
C ASP A 86 -4.85 -20.90 -14.01
N VAL A 87 -5.02 -20.26 -15.19
CA VAL A 87 -5.49 -18.88 -15.29
C VAL A 87 -6.87 -18.71 -14.67
N LYS A 88 -7.74 -19.72 -14.77
CA LYS A 88 -9.09 -19.65 -14.20
C LYS A 88 -9.04 -19.61 -12.67
N LYS A 89 -8.24 -20.49 -12.06
CA LYS A 89 -8.06 -20.51 -10.60
C LYS A 89 -7.39 -19.23 -10.10
N THR A 90 -6.33 -18.77 -10.77
CA THR A 90 -5.62 -17.54 -10.39
C THR A 90 -6.52 -16.30 -10.47
N ASN A 91 -7.31 -16.18 -11.53
CA ASN A 91 -8.28 -15.08 -11.66
C ASN A 91 -9.38 -15.14 -10.59
N LYS A 92 -9.87 -16.34 -10.26
CA LYS A 92 -10.84 -16.50 -9.19
C LYS A 92 -10.27 -16.09 -7.82
N LEU A 93 -9.02 -16.44 -7.53
CA LEU A 93 -8.33 -16.01 -6.31
C LEU A 93 -8.18 -14.49 -6.26
N MET A 94 -7.75 -13.87 -7.36
CA MET A 94 -7.65 -12.43 -7.49
C MET A 94 -9.01 -11.75 -7.25
N GLN A 95 -10.08 -12.24 -7.88
CA GLN A 95 -11.44 -11.70 -7.69
C GLN A 95 -11.89 -11.82 -6.23
N ASN A 96 -11.63 -12.93 -5.57
CA ASN A 96 -11.96 -13.07 -4.15
C ASN A 96 -11.25 -12.03 -3.28
N VAL A 97 -9.97 -11.78 -3.54
CA VAL A 97 -9.19 -10.77 -2.80
C VAL A 97 -9.72 -9.36 -3.05
N THR A 98 -10.01 -9.00 -4.30
CA THR A 98 -10.56 -7.67 -4.63
C THR A 98 -11.94 -7.49 -4.02
N ASN A 99 -12.81 -8.50 -4.10
CA ASN A 99 -14.16 -8.44 -3.52
C ASN A 99 -14.13 -8.26 -1.99
N GLU A 100 -13.20 -8.89 -1.28
CA GLU A 100 -13.05 -8.68 0.18
C GLU A 100 -12.60 -7.25 0.50
N ILE A 101 -11.71 -6.67 -0.31
CA ILE A 101 -11.28 -5.28 -0.15
C ILE A 101 -12.42 -4.31 -0.44
N ASP A 102 -13.13 -4.52 -1.56
CA ASP A 102 -14.26 -3.66 -1.95
C ASP A 102 -15.38 -3.71 -0.91
N LYS A 103 -15.67 -4.89 -0.36
CA LYS A 103 -16.62 -5.04 0.74
C LYS A 103 -16.21 -4.25 1.98
N GLU A 104 -14.94 -4.31 2.38
CA GLU A 104 -14.43 -3.52 3.52
C GLU A 104 -14.56 -2.02 3.27
N LEU A 105 -14.27 -1.56 2.03
CA LEU A 105 -14.44 -0.16 1.65
C LEU A 105 -15.89 0.27 1.68
N ASP A 106 -16.81 -0.56 1.21
CA ASP A 106 -18.24 -0.32 1.26
C ASP A 106 -18.75 -0.22 2.70
N ASP A 107 -18.30 -1.09 3.58
CA ASP A 107 -18.68 -1.08 5.00
C ASP A 107 -18.17 0.19 5.69
N ILE A 108 -16.95 0.63 5.36
CA ILE A 108 -16.40 1.91 5.80
C ILE A 108 -17.29 3.07 5.32
N ASN A 109 -17.73 3.04 4.09
CA ASN A 109 -18.53 4.13 3.48
C ASN A 109 -19.96 4.18 4.04
N LYS A 110 -20.63 3.04 4.15
CA LYS A 110 -22.02 2.93 4.67
C LYS A 110 -22.13 3.36 6.12
N SER A 111 -21.18 3.01 6.95
CA SER A 111 -21.18 3.36 8.38
C SER A 111 -20.87 4.83 8.66
N GLY A 112 -20.51 5.62 7.63
CA GLY A 112 -20.03 6.98 7.84
C GLY A 112 -18.83 6.96 8.79
N TYR A 113 -17.77 6.32 8.38
CA TYR A 113 -16.66 5.94 9.23
C TYR A 113 -16.08 7.11 10.01
N LYS A 114 -16.10 7.01 11.33
CA LYS A 114 -15.51 7.99 12.23
C LYS A 114 -14.14 7.49 12.65
N ILE A 115 -13.11 8.24 12.32
CA ILE A 115 -11.80 8.05 12.94
C ILE A 115 -11.65 9.02 14.10
N TYR A 116 -10.98 8.56 15.14
CA TYR A 116 -10.71 9.36 16.32
C TYR A 116 -9.27 9.87 16.22
N VAL A 117 -9.13 11.16 15.90
CA VAL A 117 -7.84 11.81 15.68
C VAL A 117 -7.41 12.52 16.98
N PRO A 118 -6.25 12.19 17.56
CA PRO A 118 -5.75 12.88 18.74
C PRO A 118 -5.36 14.32 18.39
N LEU A 119 -5.72 15.28 19.24
CA LEU A 119 -5.39 16.71 19.03
C LEU A 119 -3.87 16.97 18.99
N GLY A 120 -3.09 16.14 19.67
CA GLY A 120 -1.63 16.25 19.66
C GLY A 120 -1.00 16.14 18.27
N ILE A 121 -1.75 15.66 17.27
CA ILE A 121 -1.26 15.60 15.87
C ILE A 121 -0.94 16.98 15.28
N ILE A 122 -1.48 18.05 15.85
CA ILE A 122 -1.18 19.43 15.45
C ILE A 122 0.27 19.79 15.81
N SER A 123 0.78 19.23 16.89
CA SER A 123 2.19 19.38 17.24
C SER A 123 3.03 18.53 16.29
N ASP A 124 4.11 19.08 15.74
CA ASP A 124 5.03 18.33 14.88
C ASP A 124 5.96 17.38 15.69
N SER A 125 5.62 17.16 16.97
CA SER A 125 6.35 16.28 17.87
C SER A 125 5.81 14.85 17.83
N SER A 126 6.69 13.87 17.57
CA SER A 126 6.34 12.45 17.56
C SER A 126 5.81 11.95 18.91
N ILE A 127 6.24 12.56 20.03
CA ILE A 127 5.79 12.20 21.36
C ILE A 127 4.37 12.71 21.63
N LEU A 128 4.09 13.96 21.22
CA LEU A 128 2.80 14.61 21.49
C LEU A 128 1.72 14.22 20.49
N SER A 129 2.08 13.70 19.31
CA SER A 129 1.15 13.40 18.21
C SER A 129 0.02 12.43 18.61
N ASN A 130 0.28 11.52 19.54
CA ASN A 130 -0.70 10.55 20.03
C ASN A 130 -1.40 10.98 21.34
N MET A 131 -1.07 12.15 21.87
CA MET A 131 -1.59 12.65 23.15
C MET A 131 -2.77 13.61 22.95
N GLY A 132 -3.51 13.84 24.00
CA GLY A 132 -4.64 14.78 24.05
C GLY A 132 -5.99 14.15 23.73
N PRO A 133 -7.06 14.95 23.81
CA PRO A 133 -8.41 14.49 23.51
C PRO A 133 -8.53 14.09 22.03
N ARG A 134 -9.33 13.04 21.78
CA ARG A 134 -9.56 12.52 20.44
C ARG A 134 -10.83 13.14 19.85
N ILE A 135 -10.68 13.72 18.68
CA ILE A 135 -11.78 14.32 17.92
C ILE A 135 -12.34 13.28 16.96
N PRO A 136 -13.67 13.02 16.97
CA PRO A 136 -14.28 12.18 15.96
C PRO A 136 -14.33 12.93 14.60
N VAL A 137 -13.65 12.40 13.61
CA VAL A 137 -13.65 12.95 12.24
C VAL A 137 -14.40 11.98 11.33
N LYS A 138 -15.47 12.46 10.71
CA LYS A 138 -16.20 11.69 9.71
C LYS A 138 -15.46 11.76 8.38
N ILE A 139 -15.15 10.61 7.81
CA ILE A 139 -14.51 10.48 6.51
C ILE A 139 -15.49 9.77 5.57
N ASN A 140 -15.69 10.36 4.41
CA ASN A 140 -16.32 9.68 3.30
C ASN A 140 -15.20 9.22 2.35
N ILE A 141 -15.15 7.93 2.09
CA ILE A 141 -14.15 7.33 1.22
C ILE A 141 -14.87 6.72 0.03
N ILE A 142 -14.50 7.18 -1.15
CA ILE A 142 -14.91 6.56 -2.40
C ILE A 142 -13.69 5.83 -2.93
N GLY A 143 -13.81 4.53 -3.16
CA GLY A 143 -12.68 3.72 -3.60
C GLY A 143 -13.05 2.72 -4.67
N SER A 144 -12.04 2.33 -5.44
CA SER A 144 -12.10 1.21 -6.35
C SER A 144 -10.83 0.38 -6.24
N SER A 145 -10.97 -0.93 -6.24
CA SER A 145 -9.85 -1.86 -6.31
C SER A 145 -9.74 -2.47 -7.70
N ILE A 146 -8.51 -2.62 -8.18
CA ILE A 146 -8.21 -3.31 -9.44
C ILE A 146 -7.18 -4.39 -9.14
N GLY A 147 -7.58 -5.65 -9.32
CA GLY A 147 -6.70 -6.79 -9.16
C GLY A 147 -6.06 -7.20 -10.49
N ASN A 148 -4.78 -7.57 -10.43
CA ASN A 148 -4.03 -8.16 -11.52
C ASN A 148 -3.27 -9.39 -11.05
N VAL A 149 -3.13 -10.37 -11.94
CA VAL A 149 -2.22 -11.50 -11.73
C VAL A 149 -0.96 -11.25 -12.56
N ARG A 150 0.19 -11.34 -11.94
CA ARG A 150 1.48 -11.23 -12.62
C ARG A 150 2.30 -12.49 -12.43
N THR A 151 2.85 -12.95 -13.53
CA THR A 151 3.83 -14.03 -13.54
C THR A 151 5.22 -13.44 -13.72
N LYS A 152 6.18 -13.94 -12.99
CA LYS A 152 7.58 -13.55 -13.08
C LYS A 152 8.45 -14.78 -13.25
N VAL A 153 9.31 -14.73 -14.23
CA VAL A 153 10.31 -15.77 -14.51
C VAL A 153 11.67 -15.19 -14.21
N LYS A 154 12.46 -15.89 -13.41
CA LYS A 154 13.82 -15.47 -13.06
C LYS A 154 14.77 -16.64 -13.26
N GLU A 155 15.96 -16.38 -13.70
CA GLU A 155 17.06 -17.31 -13.61
C GLU A 155 17.39 -17.61 -12.14
N TYR A 156 17.63 -18.87 -11.83
CA TYR A 156 17.90 -19.33 -10.48
C TYR A 156 19.05 -20.33 -10.48
N GLY A 157 20.27 -19.87 -10.26
CA GLY A 157 21.46 -20.70 -10.36
C GLY A 157 21.77 -21.13 -11.80
N ILE A 158 22.49 -22.22 -11.95
CA ILE A 158 22.88 -22.77 -13.28
C ILE A 158 21.73 -23.63 -13.80
N ASN A 159 21.17 -23.26 -14.96
CA ASN A 159 20.10 -23.99 -15.68
C ASN A 159 18.78 -24.16 -14.92
N ASN A 160 18.53 -23.44 -13.82
CA ASN A 160 17.24 -23.45 -13.15
C ASN A 160 16.48 -22.17 -13.42
N VAL A 161 15.15 -22.28 -13.38
CA VAL A 161 14.25 -21.14 -13.55
C VAL A 161 13.32 -21.09 -12.34
N LEU A 162 13.24 -19.94 -11.70
CA LEU A 162 12.27 -19.66 -10.66
C LEU A 162 11.06 -18.97 -11.28
N LEU A 163 9.94 -19.63 -11.16
CA LEU A 163 8.64 -19.14 -11.60
C LEU A 163 7.85 -18.66 -10.39
N GLU A 164 7.34 -17.44 -10.48
CA GLU A 164 6.60 -16.80 -9.40
C GLU A 164 5.28 -16.24 -9.92
N ILE A 165 4.18 -16.48 -9.19
CA ILE A 165 2.87 -15.88 -9.47
C ILE A 165 2.51 -14.93 -8.34
N TYR A 166 2.16 -13.70 -8.69
CA TYR A 166 1.78 -12.64 -7.78
C TYR A 166 0.34 -12.20 -8.02
N ILE A 167 -0.38 -11.91 -6.94
CA ILE A 167 -1.56 -11.06 -6.97
C ILE A 167 -1.11 -9.64 -6.63
N GLU A 168 -1.47 -8.69 -7.47
CA GLU A 168 -1.26 -7.26 -7.27
C GLU A 168 -2.64 -6.58 -7.23
N VAL A 169 -2.91 -5.80 -6.18
CA VAL A 169 -4.13 -5.01 -6.07
C VAL A 169 -3.76 -3.55 -5.97
N ARG A 170 -4.29 -2.76 -6.90
CA ARG A 170 -4.20 -1.30 -6.87
C ARG A 170 -5.49 -0.75 -6.33
N LEU A 171 -5.36 0.05 -5.29
CA LEU A 171 -6.46 0.70 -4.60
C LEU A 171 -6.36 2.21 -4.82
N THR A 172 -7.39 2.80 -5.41
CA THR A 172 -7.51 4.24 -5.56
C THR A 172 -8.60 4.72 -4.62
N LEU A 173 -8.26 5.59 -3.69
CA LEU A 173 -9.17 6.11 -2.67
C LEU A 173 -9.26 7.64 -2.77
N GLU A 174 -10.49 8.14 -2.80
CA GLU A 174 -10.80 9.55 -2.66
C GLU A 174 -11.30 9.81 -1.24
N TYR A 175 -10.61 10.72 -0.55
CA TYR A 175 -10.94 11.16 0.79
C TYR A 175 -11.68 12.48 0.74
N ASN A 176 -12.91 12.49 1.22
CA ASN A 176 -13.73 13.68 1.35
C ASN A 176 -13.84 14.06 2.82
N LEU A 177 -13.05 15.05 3.23
CA LEU A 177 -13.17 15.74 4.51
C LEU A 177 -13.96 17.02 4.30
N ALA A 178 -14.63 17.52 5.34
CA ALA A 178 -15.54 18.67 5.27
C ALA A 178 -15.03 19.86 4.42
N PHE A 179 -13.70 20.07 4.37
CA PHE A 179 -13.09 21.22 3.69
C PHE A 179 -11.94 20.83 2.74
N LYS A 180 -11.64 19.55 2.59
CA LYS A 180 -10.50 19.09 1.79
C LYS A 180 -10.78 17.76 1.14
N LYS A 181 -10.58 17.72 -0.18
CA LYS A 181 -10.60 16.48 -0.96
C LYS A 181 -9.18 16.07 -1.29
N SER A 182 -8.93 14.78 -1.31
CA SER A 182 -7.62 14.24 -1.72
C SER A 182 -7.77 12.84 -2.23
N THR A 183 -6.91 12.47 -3.17
CA THR A 183 -6.82 11.11 -3.71
C THR A 183 -5.52 10.48 -3.22
N ALA A 184 -5.57 9.20 -2.89
CA ALA A 184 -4.38 8.39 -2.66
C ALA A 184 -4.48 7.07 -3.42
N LYS A 185 -3.33 6.58 -3.87
CA LYS A 185 -3.19 5.30 -4.56
C LYS A 185 -2.29 4.41 -3.72
N TYR A 186 -2.72 3.17 -3.53
CA TYR A 186 -1.96 2.16 -2.81
C TYR A 186 -1.81 0.93 -3.72
N GLU A 187 -0.69 0.26 -3.60
CA GLU A 187 -0.40 -0.97 -4.33
C GLU A 187 0.00 -2.06 -3.33
N TYR A 188 -0.72 -3.17 -3.37
CA TYR A 188 -0.48 -4.34 -2.55
C TYR A 188 -0.06 -5.48 -3.47
N LYS A 189 0.98 -6.19 -3.07
CA LYS A 189 1.54 -7.31 -3.83
C LYS A 189 1.82 -8.49 -2.92
N ASN A 190 1.39 -9.67 -3.33
CA ASN A 190 1.69 -10.91 -2.60
C ASN A 190 2.03 -12.05 -3.55
N LEU A 191 3.06 -12.82 -3.18
CA LEU A 191 3.43 -14.05 -3.86
C LEU A 191 2.43 -15.14 -3.47
N ILE A 192 1.72 -15.72 -4.43
CA ILE A 192 0.72 -16.76 -4.20
C ILE A 192 1.22 -18.16 -4.56
N ALA A 193 2.14 -18.26 -5.51
CA ALA A 193 2.78 -19.52 -5.86
C ALA A 193 4.20 -19.27 -6.38
N SER A 194 5.09 -20.21 -6.11
CA SER A 194 6.43 -20.25 -6.71
C SER A 194 6.83 -21.68 -6.99
N LYS A 195 7.58 -21.89 -8.06
CA LYS A 195 8.11 -23.20 -8.44
C LYS A 195 9.47 -23.06 -9.08
N ILE A 196 10.42 -23.87 -8.63
CA ILE A 196 11.73 -24.00 -9.28
C ILE A 196 11.61 -25.08 -10.35
N ILE A 197 12.05 -24.77 -11.53
CA ILE A 197 12.12 -25.66 -12.67
C ILE A 197 13.59 -25.94 -12.91
N ASN A 198 13.99 -27.18 -12.74
CA ASN A 198 15.37 -27.61 -12.97
C ASN A 198 15.55 -27.90 -14.46
N GLY A 199 16.48 -27.19 -15.10
CA GLY A 199 16.96 -27.52 -16.44
C GLY A 199 18.06 -28.57 -16.39
N ARG A 200 18.30 -29.25 -17.53
CA ARG A 200 19.46 -30.15 -17.65
C ARG A 200 20.73 -29.32 -17.77
N ILE A 201 21.77 -29.75 -17.06
CA ILE A 201 23.11 -29.23 -17.24
C ILE A 201 23.65 -29.81 -18.54
N PRO A 202 24.01 -29.01 -19.56
CA PRO A 202 24.62 -29.54 -20.77
C PRO A 202 25.93 -30.28 -20.44
N ASP A 203 26.14 -31.45 -21.05
CA ASP A 203 27.31 -32.32 -20.82
C ASP A 203 28.65 -31.60 -21.03
N TYR A 204 28.67 -30.54 -21.84
CA TYR A 204 29.90 -29.77 -22.11
C TYR A 204 30.31 -28.86 -20.92
N TYR A 205 29.39 -28.45 -20.02
CA TYR A 205 29.75 -27.75 -18.79
C TYR A 205 30.50 -28.65 -17.81
N ASP A 206 30.11 -29.92 -17.74
CA ASP A 206 30.77 -30.93 -16.91
C ASP A 206 32.21 -31.18 -17.41
N SER A 207 32.43 -31.07 -18.74
CA SER A 207 33.76 -31.25 -19.34
C SER A 207 34.66 -30.01 -19.15
N ILE A 208 34.10 -28.80 -19.09
CA ILE A 208 34.87 -27.57 -18.84
C ILE A 208 35.37 -27.51 -17.39
N GLU A 209 34.57 -27.88 -16.41
CA GLU A 209 35.02 -27.93 -15.00
C GLU A 209 36.17 -28.92 -14.82
N LYS A 210 36.14 -30.07 -15.48
CA LYS A 210 37.24 -31.04 -15.45
C LYS A 210 38.48 -30.64 -16.19
N SER A 211 38.38 -29.74 -17.17
CA SER A 211 39.52 -29.23 -17.97
C SER A 211 40.22 -28.01 -17.38
N THR A 212 39.57 -27.27 -16.49
CA THR A 212 40.13 -26.01 -15.96
C THR A 212 41.20 -26.24 -14.89
N PHE A 213 41.42 -27.49 -14.42
CA PHE A 213 42.51 -27.84 -13.50
C PHE A 213 43.79 -28.37 -14.17
N ARG A 214 43.93 -28.28 -15.50
CA ARG A 214 45.23 -28.47 -16.12
C ARG A 214 46.05 -27.17 -16.02
N THR A 215 46.94 -27.17 -15.06
CA THR A 215 47.99 -26.13 -14.91
C THR A 215 48.66 -25.83 -16.24
N ILE A 216 48.43 -24.66 -16.79
CA ILE A 216 49.20 -24.14 -17.90
C ILE A 216 50.55 -23.71 -17.32
N ASN A 217 51.57 -24.58 -17.40
CA ASN A 217 52.97 -24.22 -17.16
C ASN A 217 53.39 -23.29 -18.33
N ILE A 218 53.44 -22.00 -18.09
CA ILE A 218 54.06 -21.03 -19.00
C ILE A 218 55.56 -21.03 -18.69
N PRO A 219 56.46 -21.45 -19.59
CA PRO A 219 57.89 -21.32 -19.41
C PRO A 219 58.26 -19.84 -19.51
N ILE A 220 58.75 -19.28 -18.42
CA ILE A 220 59.39 -17.94 -18.42
C ILE A 220 60.73 -18.07 -19.12
N LYS A 221 60.87 -17.33 -20.24
CA LYS A 221 62.14 -17.07 -20.90
C LYS A 221 62.69 -15.74 -20.42
#